data_c0732ded0a97452b3629c53108e52a44
#
_entry.id   c0732ded0a97452b3629c53108e52a44
#
_cell.length_a   1.000
_cell.length_b   1.000
_cell.length_c   1.000
_cell.angle_alpha   90.00
_cell.angle_beta   90.00
_cell.angle_gamma   90.00
#
_symmetry.space_group_name_H-M   'P 1'
#
loop_
_entity.id
_entity.type
_entity.pdbx_description
1 polymer ?
#
loop_
_entity_poly.entity_id
_entity_poly.type
_entity_poly.pdbx_seq_one_letter_code
_entity_poly.pdbx_strand_id
1 'polypeptide(L)'
;MTNELFGVCPFVTAQKLLQGKWAILILHALNEGTKRFNDLERDIQITHATLSSQLKYMEKEGLVHRTVYPEVPPRVEYSLTAMGRRFAPVLDSIQVWGEEYIEFLKENRI
;
A
#
# COMPACT_ATOMS: atom_id res chain seq x y z
N MET A 1 16.54 15.73 -5.68
CA MET A 1 16.21 16.25 -5.42
C MET A 1 15.38 16.34 -4.40
N THR A 2 14.62 16.30 -4.06
CA THR A 2 13.79 16.67 -3.12
C THR A 2 13.63 15.79 -1.97
N ASN A 3 14.49 14.84 -1.74
CA ASN A 3 14.44 14.02 -0.56
C ASN A 3 14.84 14.78 0.69
N GLU A 4 15.36 15.99 0.53
CA GLU A 4 15.68 16.79 1.69
C GLU A 4 14.48 17.13 2.53
N LEU A 5 13.28 17.14 1.97
CA LEU A 5 12.07 17.45 2.72
C LEU A 5 11.38 16.19 3.25
N PHE A 6 11.89 15.01 2.91
CA PHE A 6 11.34 13.77 3.44
C PHE A 6 11.64 13.73 4.95
N GLY A 7 10.61 13.49 5.74
CA GLY A 7 10.73 13.52 7.19
C GLY A 7 10.59 14.90 7.79
N VAL A 8 10.39 15.92 6.93
CA VAL A 8 10.20 17.31 7.36
C VAL A 8 8.85 17.82 6.90
N CYS A 9 8.58 17.74 5.60
CA CYS A 9 7.30 18.20 5.06
C CYS A 9 6.32 17.02 4.99
N PRO A 10 5.15 17.13 5.63
CA PRO A 10 4.19 16.02 5.63
C PRO A 10 3.77 15.61 4.23
N PHE A 11 3.60 16.57 3.33
CA PHE A 11 3.14 16.27 1.97
C PHE A 11 4.20 15.55 1.16
N VAL A 12 5.45 16.02 1.25
CA VAL A 12 6.56 15.36 0.55
C VAL A 12 6.80 13.97 1.13
N THR A 13 6.70 13.84 2.45
CA THR A 13 6.92 12.56 3.12
C THR A 13 5.87 11.54 2.68
N ALA A 14 4.59 11.93 2.73
CA ALA A 14 3.51 11.03 2.32
C ALA A 14 3.63 10.67 0.85
N GLN A 15 3.91 11.65 0.00
CA GLN A 15 4.02 11.41 -1.42
C GLN A 15 5.14 10.41 -1.74
N LYS A 16 6.26 10.51 -1.04
CA LYS A 16 7.38 9.60 -1.26
C LYS A 16 7.00 8.17 -0.89
N LEU A 17 6.30 7.99 0.23
CA LEU A 17 5.89 6.66 0.67
C LEU A 17 4.81 6.06 -0.22
N LEU A 18 3.99 6.89 -0.84
CA LEU A 18 2.84 6.44 -1.62
C LEU A 18 3.07 6.52 -3.13
N GLN A 19 4.31 6.81 -3.55
CA GLN A 19 4.55 6.98 -4.97
C GLN A 19 4.42 5.64 -5.70
N GLY A 20 4.12 5.74 -6.98
CA GLY A 20 3.92 4.58 -7.81
C GLY A 20 2.48 4.10 -7.79
N LYS A 21 2.23 3.18 -8.67
CA LYS A 21 0.89 2.68 -8.93
C LYS A 21 0.35 1.78 -7.82
N TRP A 22 1.24 1.12 -7.08
CA TRP A 22 0.85 -0.01 -6.26
C TRP A 22 0.76 0.24 -4.76
N ALA A 23 1.38 1.33 -4.26
CA ALA A 23 1.48 1.55 -2.82
C ALA A 23 0.12 1.60 -2.14
N ILE A 24 -0.79 2.42 -2.66
CA ILE A 24 -2.12 2.58 -2.06
C ILE A 24 -2.90 1.27 -2.15
N LEU A 25 -2.79 0.54 -3.27
CA LEU A 25 -3.51 -0.72 -3.45
C LEU A 25 -3.04 -1.78 -2.46
N ILE A 26 -1.73 -1.85 -2.20
CA ILE A 26 -1.20 -2.78 -1.22
C ILE A 26 -1.67 -2.43 0.18
N LEU A 27 -1.60 -1.15 0.54
CA LEU A 27 -2.05 -0.72 1.85
C LEU A 27 -3.53 -0.99 2.04
N HIS A 28 -4.32 -0.77 0.99
CA HIS A 28 -5.76 -1.04 1.03
C HIS A 28 -6.01 -2.55 1.25
N ALA A 29 -5.31 -3.40 0.51
CA ALA A 29 -5.47 -4.84 0.64
C ALA A 29 -5.11 -5.32 2.04
N LEU A 30 -3.99 -4.83 2.58
CA LEU A 30 -3.53 -5.23 3.91
C LEU A 30 -4.37 -4.61 5.03
N ASN A 31 -5.08 -3.53 4.74
CA ASN A 31 -5.99 -2.95 5.71
C ASN A 31 -7.17 -3.89 5.99
N GLU A 32 -7.45 -4.81 5.08
CA GLU A 32 -8.48 -5.82 5.29
C GLU A 32 -8.01 -6.93 6.23
N GLY A 33 -6.72 -7.10 6.40
CA GLY A 33 -6.18 -8.14 7.25
C GLY A 33 -4.87 -8.68 6.72
N THR A 34 -4.32 -9.64 7.45
CA THR A 34 -3.07 -10.30 7.07
C THR A 34 -3.28 -11.09 5.78
N LYS A 35 -2.29 -11.04 4.89
CA LYS A 35 -2.37 -11.72 3.60
C LYS A 35 -1.06 -12.41 3.29
N ARG A 36 -1.14 -13.52 2.58
CA ARG A 36 0.03 -14.18 2.03
C ARG A 36 0.43 -13.49 0.74
N PHE A 37 1.68 -13.68 0.35
CA PHE A 37 2.20 -13.09 -0.88
C PHE A 37 1.31 -13.43 -2.09
N ASN A 38 0.96 -14.71 -2.22
CA ASN A 38 0.16 -15.16 -3.37
C ASN A 38 -1.24 -14.55 -3.38
N ASP A 39 -1.81 -14.31 -2.19
CA ASP A 39 -3.11 -13.65 -2.10
C ASP A 39 -3.03 -12.21 -2.62
N LEU A 40 -1.96 -11.51 -2.27
CA LEU A 40 -1.76 -10.14 -2.75
C LEU A 40 -1.57 -10.12 -4.25
N GLU A 41 -0.76 -11.04 -4.79
CA GLU A 41 -0.56 -11.12 -6.23
C GLU A 41 -1.89 -11.26 -6.96
N ARG A 42 -2.72 -12.17 -6.47
CA ARG A 42 -3.99 -12.45 -7.11
C ARG A 42 -4.96 -11.29 -6.95
N ASP A 43 -5.06 -10.75 -5.75
CA ASP A 43 -6.07 -9.74 -5.44
C ASP A 43 -5.82 -8.42 -6.16
N ILE A 44 -4.56 -8.04 -6.30
CA ILE A 44 -4.24 -6.77 -6.95
C ILE A 44 -3.73 -6.95 -8.38
N GLN A 45 -3.49 -8.18 -8.79
CA GLN A 45 -3.02 -8.50 -10.14
C GLN A 45 -1.71 -7.78 -10.47
N ILE A 46 -0.77 -7.89 -9.56
CA ILE A 46 0.55 -7.30 -9.66
C ILE A 46 1.55 -8.40 -9.97
N THR A 47 2.61 -8.11 -10.71
CA THR A 47 3.61 -9.12 -11.02
C THR A 47 4.42 -9.47 -9.75
N HIS A 48 4.97 -10.68 -9.74
CA HIS A 48 5.75 -11.16 -8.61
C HIS A 48 6.89 -10.22 -8.27
N ALA A 49 7.67 -9.83 -9.26
CA ALA A 49 8.85 -8.99 -9.04
C ALA A 49 8.47 -7.62 -8.49
N THR A 50 7.41 -7.03 -9.03
CA THR A 50 6.97 -5.70 -8.59
C THR A 50 6.44 -5.76 -7.17
N LEU A 51 5.64 -6.78 -6.84
CA LEU A 51 5.11 -6.94 -5.49
C LEU A 51 6.25 -7.16 -4.49
N SER A 52 7.20 -8.01 -4.84
CA SER A 52 8.34 -8.26 -3.98
C SER A 52 9.11 -6.99 -3.67
N SER A 53 9.35 -6.18 -4.70
CA SER A 53 10.06 -4.90 -4.54
C SER A 53 9.28 -3.93 -3.68
N GLN A 54 7.98 -3.81 -3.91
CA GLN A 54 7.13 -2.90 -3.15
C GLN A 54 7.06 -3.31 -1.68
N LEU A 55 6.88 -4.58 -1.40
CA LEU A 55 6.80 -5.06 -0.03
C LEU A 55 8.09 -4.85 0.72
N LYS A 56 9.23 -5.07 0.06
CA LYS A 56 10.52 -4.81 0.68
C LYS A 56 10.67 -3.35 1.07
N TYR A 57 10.25 -2.45 0.17
CA TYR A 57 10.32 -1.03 0.44
C TYR A 57 9.41 -0.65 1.62
N MET A 58 8.19 -1.17 1.63
CA MET A 58 7.25 -0.85 2.69
C MET A 58 7.67 -1.44 4.04
N GLU A 59 8.30 -2.60 4.01
CA GLU A 59 8.86 -3.19 5.21
C GLU A 59 9.99 -2.33 5.75
N LYS A 60 10.88 -1.90 4.88
CA LYS A 60 11.99 -1.04 5.24
C LYS A 60 11.51 0.27 5.85
N GLU A 61 10.42 0.83 5.31
CA GLU A 61 9.89 2.10 5.79
C GLU A 61 8.96 1.94 7.00
N GLY A 62 8.81 0.73 7.50
CA GLY A 62 8.06 0.51 8.73
C GLY A 62 6.55 0.49 8.59
N LEU A 63 6.03 0.28 7.38
CA LEU A 63 4.60 0.24 7.15
C LEU A 63 4.05 -1.18 7.14
N VAL A 64 4.87 -2.15 6.76
CA VAL A 64 4.46 -3.54 6.58
C VAL A 64 5.39 -4.44 7.37
N HIS A 65 4.79 -5.46 7.97
CA HIS A 65 5.51 -6.48 8.72
C HIS A 65 5.46 -7.79 7.95
N ARG A 66 6.60 -8.46 7.86
CA ARG A 66 6.71 -9.74 7.18
C ARG A 66 6.94 -10.82 8.22
N THR A 67 6.12 -11.86 8.24
CA THR A 67 6.25 -12.97 9.17
C THR A 67 6.49 -14.25 8.39
N VAL A 68 7.55 -14.95 8.74
CA VAL A 68 7.89 -16.23 8.10
C VAL A 68 7.56 -17.35 9.08
N TYR A 69 6.79 -18.33 8.61
CA TYR A 69 6.47 -19.51 9.41
C TYR A 69 7.30 -20.68 8.89
N PRO A 70 8.06 -21.34 9.76
CA PRO A 70 8.96 -22.44 9.33
C PRO A 70 8.17 -23.73 9.11
N GLU A 71 7.38 -23.72 8.06
CA GLU A 71 6.60 -24.88 7.63
C GLU A 71 7.19 -25.46 6.35
N VAL A 72 6.64 -26.55 5.88
CA VAL A 72 7.03 -27.16 4.61
C VAL A 72 5.78 -27.32 3.77
N PRO A 73 5.62 -26.51 2.71
CA PRO A 73 6.51 -25.40 2.30
C PRO A 73 6.41 -24.21 3.25
N PRO A 74 7.40 -23.34 3.25
CA PRO A 74 7.38 -22.17 4.15
C PRO A 74 6.23 -21.26 3.82
N ARG A 75 5.66 -20.66 4.87
CA ARG A 75 4.56 -19.71 4.71
C ARG A 75 5.04 -18.32 5.10
N VAL A 76 4.78 -17.35 4.23
CA VAL A 76 5.13 -15.96 4.49
C VAL A 76 3.87 -15.13 4.47
N GLU A 77 3.66 -14.36 5.51
CA GLU A 77 2.48 -13.50 5.64
C GLU A 77 2.91 -12.05 5.81
N TYR A 78 2.08 -11.16 5.31
CA TYR A 78 2.30 -9.72 5.41
C TYR A 78 1.14 -9.08 6.14
N SER A 79 1.45 -8.12 6.99
CA SER A 79 0.43 -7.39 7.74
C SER A 79 0.91 -5.95 7.91
N LEU A 80 0.00 -5.05 8.26
CA LEU A 80 0.37 -3.68 8.53
C LEU A 80 0.96 -3.56 9.93
N THR A 81 1.98 -2.73 10.05
CA THR A 81 2.50 -2.34 11.36
C THR A 81 1.51 -1.38 12.02
N ALA A 82 1.77 -0.99 13.26
CA ALA A 82 0.95 0.04 13.91
C ALA A 82 0.93 1.33 13.09
N MET A 83 2.09 1.72 12.53
CA MET A 83 2.15 2.92 11.71
C MET A 83 1.40 2.73 10.40
N GLY A 84 1.51 1.54 9.78
CA GLY A 84 0.77 1.25 8.55
C GLY A 84 -0.73 1.29 8.78
N ARG A 85 -1.21 0.81 9.94
CA ARG A 85 -2.63 0.84 10.27
C ARG A 85 -3.16 2.26 10.45
N ARG A 86 -2.29 3.21 10.79
CA ARG A 86 -2.71 4.60 10.91
C ARG A 86 -3.12 5.21 9.58
N PHE A 87 -2.82 4.52 8.49
CA PHE A 87 -3.23 4.98 7.17
C PHE A 87 -4.71 4.70 6.88
N ALA A 88 -5.39 3.90 7.72
CA ALA A 88 -6.79 3.54 7.48
C ALA A 88 -7.71 4.76 7.27
N PRO A 89 -7.68 5.80 8.12
CA PRO A 89 -8.54 6.95 7.86
C PRO A 89 -8.18 7.70 6.58
N VAL A 90 -6.91 7.64 6.17
CA VAL A 90 -6.49 8.23 4.90
C VAL A 90 -7.09 7.45 3.74
N LEU A 91 -7.09 6.11 3.84
CA LEU A 91 -7.72 5.27 2.81
C LEU A 91 -9.20 5.60 2.67
N ASP A 92 -9.89 5.80 3.80
CA ASP A 92 -11.31 6.17 3.78
C ASP A 92 -11.51 7.50 3.03
N SER A 93 -10.65 8.47 3.30
CA SER A 93 -10.74 9.77 2.63
C SER A 93 -10.42 9.65 1.15
N ILE A 94 -9.46 8.84 0.80
CA ILE A 94 -9.13 8.59 -0.61
C ILE A 94 -10.31 7.96 -1.32
N GLN A 95 -10.99 7.01 -0.66
CA GLN A 95 -12.15 6.36 -1.26
C GLN A 95 -13.24 7.36 -1.56
N VAL A 96 -13.58 8.20 -0.57
CA VAL A 96 -14.64 9.20 -0.74
C VAL A 96 -14.31 10.15 -1.88
N TRP A 97 -13.11 10.70 -1.86
CA TRP A 97 -12.72 11.66 -2.89
C TRP A 97 -12.61 10.98 -4.26
N GLY A 98 -12.11 9.76 -4.30
CA GLY A 98 -12.00 9.02 -5.55
C GLY A 98 -13.36 8.73 -6.16
N GLU A 99 -14.34 8.36 -5.33
CA GLU A 99 -15.70 8.12 -5.80
C GLU A 99 -16.33 9.40 -6.35
N GLU A 100 -16.10 10.52 -5.68
CA GLU A 100 -16.60 11.81 -6.16
C GLU A 100 -15.98 12.17 -7.49
N TYR A 101 -14.70 11.92 -7.65
CA TYR A 101 -14.02 12.22 -8.89
C TYR A 101 -14.51 11.32 -10.04
N ILE A 102 -14.79 10.04 -9.74
CA ILE A 102 -15.35 9.12 -10.72
C ILE A 102 -16.69 9.64 -11.22
N GLU A 103 -17.54 10.13 -10.31
CA GLU A 103 -18.83 10.72 -10.72
C GLU A 103 -18.61 11.97 -11.57
N PHE A 104 -17.65 12.79 -11.20
CA PHE A 104 -17.30 13.97 -11.99
C PHE A 104 -16.90 13.57 -13.41
N LEU A 105 -16.11 12.50 -13.55
CA LEU A 105 -15.69 12.00 -14.87
C LEU A 105 -16.91 11.55 -15.69
N LYS A 106 -17.85 10.85 -15.06
CA LYS A 106 -19.04 10.38 -15.76
C LYS A 106 -19.89 11.52 -16.27
N GLU A 107 -19.97 12.60 -15.52
CA GLU A 107 -20.79 13.75 -15.91
C GLU A 107 -20.11 14.63 -16.94
N ASN A 108 -18.80 14.64 -17.00
CA ASN A 108 -18.08 15.60 -17.82
C ASN A 108 -17.31 14.99 -18.98
N ARG A 109 -17.37 13.66 -19.13
CA ARG A 109 -16.72 13.01 -20.28
C ARG A 109 -17.79 12.41 -21.13
N ILE A 110 -17.97 12.95 -22.26
CA ILE A 110 -18.99 12.48 -23.18
C ILE A 110 -18.39 11.93 -24.42
#